data_19fe501bbd9628ad12235f8851f5cac1
#
_entry.id   19fe501bbd9628ad12235f8851f5cac1
#
_cell.length_a   1.000
_cell.length_b   1.000
_cell.length_c   1.000
_cell.angle_alpha   90.00
_cell.angle_beta   90.00
_cell.angle_gamma   90.00
#
_symmetry.space_group_name_H-M   'P 1'
#
loop_
_entity.id
_entity.type
_entity.pdbx_description
1 polymer ?
#
loop_
_entity_poly.entity_id
_entity_poly.type
_entity_poly.pdbx_seq_one_letter_code
_entity_poly.pdbx_strand_id
1 'polypeptide(L)'
;GAMAEGLLQSEKFTPADITVSDHNQPVLDHFASEGASVTLDNQLACHGADLICVVVKPWCVEKTLKGIKDVLDYKSQKLVVVAAGVPSANIKEWLDKDGVTPTFFLVMPNIAIAYKQSMTFITPVDASTTETKQITDIFDELGESLIMEERLFPAATAMSCAIAYAMRYVRA
;
A
#
# COMPACT_ATOMS: atom_id res chain seq x y z
N GLY A 1 2.88 9.75 3.16
CA GLY A 1 3.90 9.25 4.08
C GLY A 1 5.02 8.49 3.37
N ALA A 2 5.79 7.74 4.15
CA ALA A 2 7.05 7.10 3.73
C ALA A 2 7.00 6.34 2.39
N MET A 3 5.90 5.63 2.11
CA MET A 3 5.74 4.92 0.83
C MET A 3 5.60 5.88 -0.35
N ALA A 4 4.82 6.96 -0.21
CA ALA A 4 4.70 7.96 -1.27
C ALA A 4 6.03 8.69 -1.52
N GLU A 5 6.79 8.98 -0.47
CA GLU A 5 8.15 9.55 -0.60
C GLU A 5 9.10 8.61 -1.35
N GLY A 6 9.07 7.31 -1.03
CA GLY A 6 9.84 6.32 -1.76
C GLY A 6 9.48 6.24 -3.24
N LEU A 7 8.17 6.27 -3.55
CA LEU A 7 7.69 6.26 -4.94
C LEU A 7 8.11 7.51 -5.72
N LEU A 8 8.05 8.70 -5.10
CA LEU A 8 8.52 9.95 -5.71
C LEU A 8 10.02 9.96 -6.00
N GLN A 9 10.81 9.21 -5.20
CA GLN A 9 12.25 9.07 -5.40
C GLN A 9 12.62 7.92 -6.35
N SER A 10 11.64 7.11 -6.79
CA SER A 10 11.89 6.05 -7.76
C SER A 10 11.99 6.64 -9.17
N GLU A 11 12.76 5.97 -10.05
CA GLU A 11 12.85 6.37 -11.44
C GLU A 11 11.65 5.86 -12.28
N LYS A 12 10.78 5.07 -11.66
CA LYS A 12 9.65 4.40 -12.32
C LYS A 12 8.42 5.29 -12.46
N PHE A 13 8.25 6.26 -11.56
CA PHE A 13 7.09 7.15 -11.52
C PHE A 13 7.52 8.60 -11.57
N THR A 14 6.77 9.42 -12.28
CA THR A 14 6.86 10.87 -12.17
C THR A 14 5.90 11.37 -11.08
N PRO A 15 6.12 12.55 -10.49
CA PRO A 15 5.17 13.10 -9.52
C PRO A 15 3.73 13.19 -10.03
N ALA A 16 3.55 13.42 -11.34
CA ALA A 16 2.24 13.49 -11.98
C ALA A 16 1.48 12.15 -12.00
N ASP A 17 2.20 11.03 -11.87
CA ASP A 17 1.60 9.68 -11.81
C ASP A 17 1.08 9.34 -10.41
N ILE A 18 1.36 10.18 -9.42
CA ILE A 18 1.06 9.91 -8.01
C ILE A 18 -0.02 10.85 -7.49
N THR A 19 -1.08 10.26 -6.96
CA THR A 19 -2.12 10.99 -6.22
C THR A 19 -2.08 10.59 -4.75
N VAL A 20 -1.96 11.56 -3.86
CA VAL A 20 -1.98 11.35 -2.41
C VAL A 20 -3.28 11.84 -1.81
N SER A 21 -3.99 10.96 -1.10
CA SER A 21 -5.14 11.33 -0.29
C SER A 21 -4.80 11.23 1.19
N ASP A 22 -5.05 12.30 1.93
CA ASP A 22 -4.87 12.34 3.40
C ASP A 22 -5.84 13.35 4.02
N HIS A 23 -6.15 13.20 5.30
CA HIS A 23 -6.95 14.17 6.06
C HIS A 23 -6.11 15.32 6.64
N ASN A 24 -4.78 15.19 6.61
CA ASN A 24 -3.85 16.15 7.17
C ASN A 24 -3.35 17.10 6.10
N GLN A 25 -3.81 18.35 6.13
CA GLN A 25 -3.44 19.36 5.14
C GLN A 25 -1.92 19.57 5.01
N PRO A 26 -1.11 19.68 6.08
CA PRO A 26 0.34 19.73 5.99
C PRO A 26 0.98 18.58 5.22
N VAL A 27 0.41 17.37 5.27
CA VAL A 27 0.88 16.22 4.46
C VAL A 27 0.57 16.44 2.99
N LEU A 28 -0.62 16.92 2.68
CA LEU A 28 -1.02 17.23 1.29
C LEU A 28 -0.16 18.37 0.72
N ASP A 29 0.06 19.43 1.48
CA ASP A 29 0.90 20.58 1.06
C ASP A 29 2.33 20.13 0.74
N HIS A 30 2.89 19.23 1.55
CA HIS A 30 4.20 18.64 1.29
C HIS A 30 4.23 17.90 -0.05
N PHE A 31 3.31 16.95 -0.28
CA PHE A 31 3.31 16.18 -1.53
C PHE A 31 2.94 17.03 -2.75
N ALA A 32 2.11 18.05 -2.59
CA ALA A 32 1.84 19.02 -3.65
C ALA A 32 3.10 19.81 -4.02
N SER A 33 3.95 20.18 -3.05
CA SER A 33 5.23 20.85 -3.31
C SER A 33 6.23 19.97 -4.05
N GLU A 34 6.12 18.64 -3.91
CA GLU A 34 6.92 17.66 -4.67
C GLU A 34 6.31 17.35 -6.07
N GLY A 35 5.19 17.99 -6.42
CA GLY A 35 4.54 17.88 -7.73
C GLY A 35 3.52 16.74 -7.87
N ALA A 36 3.19 16.05 -6.80
CA ALA A 36 2.14 15.03 -6.80
C ALA A 36 0.74 15.67 -6.78
N SER A 37 -0.25 14.97 -7.33
CA SER A 37 -1.65 15.32 -7.15
C SER A 37 -2.10 15.03 -5.73
N VAL A 38 -2.92 15.91 -5.14
CA VAL A 38 -3.38 15.74 -3.76
C VAL A 38 -4.87 15.96 -3.62
N THR A 39 -5.50 15.25 -2.68
CA THR A 39 -6.93 15.40 -2.41
C THR A 39 -7.27 15.01 -0.96
N LEU A 40 -8.38 15.56 -0.45
CA LEU A 40 -9.00 15.13 0.82
C LEU A 40 -9.99 13.98 0.62
N ASP A 41 -10.30 13.64 -0.63
CA ASP A 41 -11.34 12.67 -0.99
C ASP A 41 -10.71 11.38 -1.54
N ASN A 42 -10.86 10.29 -0.78
CA ASN A 42 -10.36 8.97 -1.17
C ASN A 42 -11.01 8.44 -2.47
N GLN A 43 -12.26 8.80 -2.76
CA GLN A 43 -12.93 8.35 -3.97
C GLN A 43 -12.33 9.05 -5.20
N LEU A 44 -12.07 10.35 -5.10
CA LEU A 44 -11.38 11.09 -6.17
C LEU A 44 -10.00 10.54 -6.44
N ALA A 45 -9.25 10.13 -5.40
CA ALA A 45 -7.94 9.52 -5.56
C ALA A 45 -7.97 8.17 -6.30
N CYS A 46 -9.10 7.46 -6.29
CA CYS A 46 -9.25 6.18 -6.99
C CYS A 46 -9.53 6.33 -8.48
N HIS A 47 -10.02 7.50 -8.93
CA HIS A 47 -10.38 7.69 -10.33
C HIS A 47 -9.16 7.70 -11.25
N GLY A 48 -9.16 6.78 -12.22
CA GLY A 48 -8.09 6.67 -13.22
C GLY A 48 -6.78 6.08 -12.69
N ALA A 49 -6.72 5.65 -11.43
CA ALA A 49 -5.55 4.97 -10.88
C ALA A 49 -5.52 3.51 -11.31
N ASP A 50 -4.38 3.02 -11.79
CA ASP A 50 -4.14 1.60 -12.07
C ASP A 50 -3.85 0.82 -10.78
N LEU A 51 -3.23 1.48 -9.79
CA LEU A 51 -2.86 0.91 -8.50
C LEU A 51 -3.34 1.80 -7.36
N ILE A 52 -4.09 1.22 -6.45
CA ILE A 52 -4.61 1.90 -5.27
C ILE A 52 -3.92 1.33 -4.03
N CYS A 53 -3.22 2.18 -3.29
CA CYS A 53 -2.51 1.80 -2.08
C CYS A 53 -3.24 2.32 -0.83
N VAL A 54 -3.86 1.41 -0.08
CA VAL A 54 -4.52 1.73 1.20
C VAL A 54 -3.51 1.57 2.33
N VAL A 55 -2.96 2.70 2.76
CA VAL A 55 -1.88 2.78 3.77
C VAL A 55 -2.41 3.51 5.00
N VAL A 56 -3.22 2.84 5.77
CA VAL A 56 -3.89 3.39 6.95
C VAL A 56 -3.69 2.50 8.17
N LYS A 57 -4.04 3.00 9.34
CA LYS A 57 -4.01 2.18 10.57
C LYS A 57 -5.00 1.01 10.45
N PRO A 58 -4.69 -0.16 11.02
CA PRO A 58 -5.52 -1.37 10.88
C PRO A 58 -7.02 -1.15 11.17
N TRP A 59 -7.33 -0.39 12.20
CA TRP A 59 -8.72 -0.08 12.56
C TRP A 59 -9.45 0.89 11.63
N CYS A 60 -8.72 1.52 10.69
CA CYS A 60 -9.30 2.39 9.66
C CYS A 60 -9.55 1.66 8.34
N VAL A 61 -8.98 0.46 8.14
CA VAL A 61 -9.01 -0.26 6.86
C VAL A 61 -10.44 -0.52 6.40
N GLU A 62 -11.27 -1.09 7.26
CA GLU A 62 -12.67 -1.40 6.94
C GLU A 62 -13.42 -0.16 6.44
N LYS A 63 -13.37 0.92 7.22
CA LYS A 63 -14.05 2.17 6.87
C LYS A 63 -13.53 2.73 5.55
N THR A 64 -12.21 2.71 5.33
CA THR A 64 -11.59 3.22 4.10
C THR A 64 -12.00 2.39 2.90
N LEU A 65 -11.92 1.06 2.97
CA LEU A 65 -12.27 0.17 1.88
C LEU A 65 -13.75 0.26 1.53
N LYS A 66 -14.64 0.24 2.53
CA LYS A 66 -16.09 0.43 2.30
C LYS A 66 -16.40 1.81 1.69
N GLY A 67 -15.63 2.83 2.06
CA GLY A 67 -15.82 4.18 1.53
C GLY A 67 -15.43 4.35 0.06
N ILE A 68 -14.51 3.54 -0.46
CA ILE A 68 -14.08 3.59 -1.87
C ILE A 68 -14.66 2.46 -2.71
N LYS A 69 -15.27 1.45 -2.10
CA LYS A 69 -15.78 0.23 -2.74
C LYS A 69 -16.53 0.50 -4.03
N ASP A 70 -17.47 1.44 -4.01
CA ASP A 70 -18.41 1.66 -5.12
C ASP A 70 -17.75 2.31 -6.34
N VAL A 71 -16.65 3.03 -6.15
CA VAL A 71 -15.90 3.71 -7.23
C VAL A 71 -14.77 2.86 -7.80
N LEU A 72 -14.44 1.71 -7.18
CA LEU A 72 -13.39 0.83 -7.67
C LEU A 72 -13.83 0.06 -8.92
N ASP A 73 -12.98 0.01 -9.93
CA ASP A 73 -13.08 -0.92 -11.05
C ASP A 73 -12.29 -2.20 -10.75
N TYR A 74 -13.00 -3.27 -10.38
CA TYR A 74 -12.40 -4.55 -10.02
C TYR A 74 -11.73 -5.30 -11.19
N LYS A 75 -11.93 -4.84 -12.43
CA LYS A 75 -11.35 -5.48 -13.61
C LYS A 75 -9.98 -4.91 -13.97
N SER A 76 -9.82 -3.59 -13.81
CA SER A 76 -8.61 -2.90 -14.25
C SER A 76 -7.70 -2.47 -13.10
N GLN A 77 -8.29 -2.11 -11.95
CA GLN A 77 -7.54 -1.60 -10.80
C GLN A 77 -7.00 -2.70 -9.90
N LYS A 78 -5.78 -2.54 -9.42
CA LYS A 78 -5.17 -3.40 -8.40
C LYS A 78 -5.16 -2.68 -7.06
N LEU A 79 -5.38 -3.43 -6.00
CA LEU A 79 -5.43 -2.91 -4.65
C LEU A 79 -4.26 -3.45 -3.82
N VAL A 80 -3.52 -2.57 -3.19
CA VAL A 80 -2.50 -2.88 -2.19
C VAL A 80 -3.00 -2.42 -0.83
N VAL A 81 -3.04 -3.31 0.15
CA VAL A 81 -3.45 -3.01 1.53
C VAL A 81 -2.24 -3.18 2.45
N VAL A 82 -1.82 -2.07 3.04
CA VAL A 82 -0.70 -2.00 3.98
C VAL A 82 -1.24 -1.85 5.39
N ALA A 83 -1.57 -2.96 6.02
CA ALA A 83 -2.12 -2.96 7.37
C ALA A 83 -1.81 -4.27 8.11
N ALA A 84 -1.11 -4.17 9.24
CA ALA A 84 -0.79 -5.31 10.07
C ALA A 84 -2.05 -5.89 10.74
N GLY A 85 -2.17 -7.23 10.73
CA GLY A 85 -3.21 -7.92 11.49
C GLY A 85 -4.63 -7.81 10.89
N VAL A 86 -4.76 -7.44 9.62
CA VAL A 86 -6.03 -7.45 8.88
C VAL A 86 -6.05 -8.65 7.95
N PRO A 87 -6.88 -9.69 8.23
CA PRO A 87 -6.96 -10.88 7.38
C PRO A 87 -7.55 -10.59 6.00
N SER A 88 -7.06 -11.31 4.98
CA SER A 88 -7.60 -11.21 3.61
C SER A 88 -9.08 -11.54 3.53
N ALA A 89 -9.56 -12.47 4.35
CA ALA A 89 -10.97 -12.83 4.42
C ALA A 89 -11.87 -11.64 4.77
N ASN A 90 -11.44 -10.79 5.72
CA ASN A 90 -12.20 -9.59 6.09
C ASN A 90 -12.21 -8.57 4.94
N ILE A 91 -11.08 -8.40 4.24
CA ILE A 91 -10.99 -7.48 3.11
C ILE A 91 -11.90 -7.95 1.98
N LYS A 92 -11.94 -9.26 1.69
CA LYS A 92 -12.88 -9.84 0.72
C LYS A 92 -14.34 -9.55 1.10
N GLU A 93 -14.72 -9.77 2.35
CA GLU A 93 -16.06 -9.47 2.85
C GLU A 93 -16.43 -7.99 2.67
N TRP A 94 -15.53 -7.08 3.04
CA TRP A 94 -15.79 -5.64 2.93
C TRP A 94 -15.89 -5.14 1.49
N LEU A 95 -15.18 -5.77 0.57
CA LEU A 95 -15.14 -5.39 -0.84
C LEU A 95 -16.08 -6.25 -1.72
N ASP A 96 -16.78 -7.22 -1.17
CA ASP A 96 -17.67 -8.06 -1.96
C ASP A 96 -18.78 -7.24 -2.63
N LYS A 97 -18.87 -7.31 -3.96
CA LYS A 97 -19.96 -6.76 -4.79
C LYS A 97 -20.68 -7.92 -5.45
N ASP A 98 -21.77 -8.36 -4.88
CA ASP A 98 -22.61 -9.44 -5.42
C ASP A 98 -21.81 -10.72 -5.75
N GLY A 99 -20.91 -11.13 -4.87
CA GLY A 99 -20.05 -12.30 -5.02
C GLY A 99 -18.75 -12.02 -5.82
N VAL A 100 -18.45 -10.78 -6.17
CA VAL A 100 -17.23 -10.39 -6.88
C VAL A 100 -16.34 -9.57 -5.96
N THR A 101 -15.09 -10.01 -5.85
CA THR A 101 -14.03 -9.29 -5.10
C THR A 101 -12.90 -8.86 -6.04
N PRO A 102 -12.21 -7.74 -5.77
CA PRO A 102 -11.07 -7.34 -6.59
C PRO A 102 -9.85 -8.21 -6.32
N THR A 103 -8.91 -8.22 -7.26
CA THR A 103 -7.54 -8.66 -6.97
C THR A 103 -6.88 -7.70 -6.01
N PHE A 104 -6.26 -8.21 -4.95
CA PHE A 104 -5.52 -7.36 -4.03
C PHE A 104 -4.28 -8.04 -3.44
N PHE A 105 -3.44 -7.25 -2.82
CA PHE A 105 -2.19 -7.67 -2.21
C PHE A 105 -2.12 -7.17 -0.77
N LEU A 106 -1.85 -8.08 0.16
CA LEU A 106 -1.41 -7.68 1.49
C LEU A 106 0.08 -7.36 1.42
N VAL A 107 0.45 -6.18 1.87
CA VAL A 107 1.83 -5.73 1.77
C VAL A 107 2.31 -5.17 3.10
N MET A 108 3.48 -5.59 3.52
CA MET A 108 4.10 -5.15 4.77
C MET A 108 5.52 -4.65 4.51
N PRO A 109 5.67 -3.37 4.21
CA PRO A 109 6.96 -2.71 4.18
C PRO A 109 7.40 -2.32 5.60
N ASN A 110 8.64 -1.88 5.73
CA ASN A 110 9.11 -1.17 6.91
C ASN A 110 9.37 0.32 6.61
N ILE A 111 9.72 1.10 7.62
CA ILE A 111 9.92 2.55 7.51
C ILE A 111 11.08 2.95 6.57
N ALA A 112 12.01 2.05 6.27
CA ALA A 112 13.11 2.29 5.34
C ALA A 112 12.65 2.41 3.88
N ILE A 113 11.37 2.17 3.61
CA ILE A 113 10.75 2.35 2.27
C ILE A 113 10.90 3.79 1.76
N ALA A 114 10.91 4.78 2.65
CA ALA A 114 11.16 6.19 2.29
C ALA A 114 12.56 6.41 1.70
N TYR A 115 13.50 5.51 1.96
CA TYR A 115 14.89 5.57 1.49
C TYR A 115 15.22 4.47 0.48
N LYS A 116 14.21 3.81 -0.08
CA LYS A 116 14.37 2.70 -1.03
C LYS A 116 15.21 1.54 -0.46
N GLN A 117 15.04 1.25 0.83
CA GLN A 117 15.79 0.23 1.58
C GLN A 117 14.83 -0.68 2.38
N SER A 118 13.58 -0.80 1.94
CA SER A 118 12.61 -1.67 2.61
C SER A 118 12.89 -3.14 2.32
N MET A 119 12.70 -3.99 3.32
CA MET A 119 12.32 -5.38 3.08
C MET A 119 10.79 -5.43 3.14
N THR A 120 10.15 -5.72 2.02
CA THR A 120 8.70 -5.69 1.87
C THR A 120 8.15 -7.09 1.66
N PHE A 121 7.24 -7.51 2.52
CA PHE A 121 6.55 -8.80 2.37
C PHE A 121 5.24 -8.61 1.61
N ILE A 122 4.96 -9.52 0.67
CA ILE A 122 3.81 -9.43 -0.23
C ILE A 122 3.06 -10.77 -0.22
N THR A 123 1.76 -10.73 0.07
CA THR A 123 0.85 -11.85 -0.12
C THR A 123 -0.16 -11.52 -1.21
N PRO A 124 -0.09 -12.16 -2.38
CA PRO A 124 -1.09 -12.01 -3.43
C PRO A 124 -2.40 -12.70 -3.01
N VAL A 125 -3.54 -12.05 -3.27
CA VAL A 125 -4.87 -12.59 -3.02
C VAL A 125 -5.68 -12.50 -4.32
N ASP A 126 -6.09 -13.66 -4.83
CA ASP A 126 -6.80 -13.82 -6.11
C ASP A 126 -6.06 -13.16 -7.29
N ALA A 127 -4.73 -13.12 -7.23
CA ALA A 127 -3.87 -12.48 -8.21
C ALA A 127 -3.20 -13.52 -9.12
N SER A 128 -3.10 -13.20 -10.39
CA SER A 128 -2.31 -13.95 -11.36
C SER A 128 -0.80 -13.76 -11.13
N THR A 129 0.00 -14.64 -11.72
CA THR A 129 1.46 -14.52 -11.70
C THR A 129 1.94 -13.20 -12.32
N THR A 130 1.27 -12.75 -13.39
CA THR A 130 1.60 -11.48 -14.07
C THR A 130 1.34 -10.28 -13.16
N GLU A 131 0.18 -10.24 -12.51
CA GLU A 131 -0.16 -9.17 -11.57
C GLU A 131 0.77 -9.17 -10.36
N THR A 132 1.08 -10.36 -9.85
CA THR A 132 2.03 -10.52 -8.74
C THR A 132 3.39 -9.95 -9.12
N LYS A 133 3.89 -10.27 -10.34
CA LYS A 133 5.15 -9.72 -10.82
C LYS A 133 5.10 -8.19 -10.94
N GLN A 134 4.01 -7.63 -11.47
CA GLN A 134 3.87 -6.17 -11.57
C GLN A 134 3.98 -5.47 -10.20
N ILE A 135 3.37 -6.05 -9.18
CA ILE A 135 3.44 -5.49 -7.82
C ILE A 135 4.83 -5.68 -7.20
N THR A 136 5.46 -6.85 -7.35
CA THR A 136 6.84 -7.05 -6.87
C THR A 136 7.81 -6.08 -7.55
N ASP A 137 7.72 -5.89 -8.86
CA ASP A 137 8.56 -4.95 -9.63
C ASP A 137 8.42 -3.48 -9.15
N ILE A 138 7.26 -3.11 -8.58
CA ILE A 138 7.07 -1.78 -7.97
C ILE A 138 7.75 -1.70 -6.60
N PHE A 139 7.60 -2.73 -5.77
CA PHE A 139 8.19 -2.71 -4.44
C PHE A 139 9.70 -2.97 -4.44
N ASP A 140 10.24 -3.62 -5.46
CA ASP A 140 11.68 -3.80 -5.67
C ASP A 140 12.39 -2.47 -6.02
N GLU A 141 11.67 -1.48 -6.56
CA GLU A 141 12.17 -0.10 -6.67
C GLU A 141 12.33 0.59 -5.30
N LEU A 142 11.65 0.09 -4.28
CA LEU A 142 11.60 0.65 -2.92
C LEU A 142 12.45 -0.15 -1.92
N GLY A 143 13.22 -1.12 -2.42
CA GLY A 143 14.06 -2.02 -1.64
C GLY A 143 14.04 -3.43 -2.18
N GLU A 144 13.85 -4.42 -1.32
CA GLU A 144 13.68 -5.81 -1.70
C GLU A 144 12.28 -6.29 -1.31
N SER A 145 11.67 -7.15 -2.13
CA SER A 145 10.38 -7.76 -1.83
C SER A 145 10.46 -9.28 -1.74
N LEU A 146 9.60 -9.87 -0.93
CA LEU A 146 9.47 -11.31 -0.76
C LEU A 146 7.99 -11.72 -0.77
N ILE A 147 7.63 -12.60 -1.68
CA ILE A 147 6.30 -13.21 -1.71
C ILE A 147 6.21 -14.28 -0.62
N MET A 148 5.14 -14.24 0.16
CA MET A 148 4.90 -15.23 1.21
C MET A 148 3.43 -15.55 1.38
N GLU A 149 3.16 -16.66 2.08
CA GLU A 149 1.81 -17.02 2.49
C GLU A 149 1.33 -16.12 3.63
N GLU A 150 0.04 -15.79 3.63
CA GLU A 150 -0.59 -14.94 4.64
C GLU A 150 -0.35 -15.41 6.07
N ARG A 151 -0.35 -16.72 6.31
CA ARG A 151 -0.12 -17.30 7.65
C ARG A 151 1.24 -16.91 8.26
N LEU A 152 2.21 -16.54 7.44
CA LEU A 152 3.55 -16.12 7.87
C LEU A 152 3.66 -14.62 8.13
N PHE A 153 2.65 -13.85 7.72
CA PHE A 153 2.67 -12.38 7.79
C PHE A 153 2.90 -11.84 9.22
N PRO A 154 2.28 -12.41 10.28
CA PRO A 154 2.53 -11.93 11.65
C PRO A 154 4.00 -12.07 12.08
N ALA A 155 4.63 -13.21 11.75
CA ALA A 155 6.04 -13.44 12.06
C ALA A 155 6.96 -12.52 11.25
N ALA A 156 6.70 -12.36 9.95
CA ALA A 156 7.43 -11.48 9.07
C ALA A 156 7.33 -10.01 9.52
N THR A 157 6.14 -9.56 9.91
CA THR A 157 5.92 -8.22 10.46
C THR A 157 6.76 -7.99 11.72
N ALA A 158 6.76 -8.97 12.64
CA ALA A 158 7.56 -8.86 13.86
C ALA A 158 9.06 -8.74 13.55
N MET A 159 9.57 -9.50 12.60
CA MET A 159 10.98 -9.45 12.22
C MET A 159 11.36 -8.13 11.53
N SER A 160 10.60 -7.72 10.54
CA SER A 160 10.90 -6.53 9.72
C SER A 160 10.73 -5.22 10.49
N CYS A 161 9.62 -5.06 11.20
CA CYS A 161 9.32 -3.82 11.92
C CYS A 161 10.08 -3.71 13.25
N ALA A 162 10.27 -4.81 13.99
CA ALA A 162 10.94 -4.80 15.27
C ALA A 162 12.43 -4.49 15.14
N ILE A 163 13.12 -5.04 14.15
CA ILE A 163 14.54 -4.77 13.92
C ILE A 163 14.77 -3.31 13.60
N ALA A 164 13.99 -2.71 12.70
CA ALA A 164 14.09 -1.29 12.37
C ALA A 164 13.83 -0.40 13.59
N TYR A 165 12.91 -0.78 14.45
CA TYR A 165 12.61 -0.09 15.71
C TYR A 165 13.76 -0.25 16.72
N ALA A 166 14.28 -1.46 16.91
CA ALA A 166 15.39 -1.72 17.83
C ALA A 166 16.67 -0.97 17.42
N MET A 167 16.99 -0.91 16.13
CA MET A 167 18.16 -0.17 15.63
C MET A 167 18.11 1.32 15.92
N ARG A 168 16.92 1.90 16.04
CA ARG A 168 16.75 3.30 16.44
C ARG A 168 17.22 3.56 17.89
N TYR A 169 17.03 2.58 18.79
CA TYR A 169 17.40 2.69 20.21
C TYR A 169 18.86 2.30 20.48
N VAL A 170 19.47 1.49 19.64
CA VAL A 170 20.89 1.09 19.79
C VAL A 170 21.86 2.20 19.36
N ARG A 171 21.40 3.20 18.62
CA ARG A 171 22.20 4.34 18.16
C ARG A 171 22.03 5.61 19.00
N ALA A 172 21.24 5.56 20.07
CA ALA A 172 21.11 6.64 21.04
C ALA A 172 21.99 6.34 22.25
#